data_0f3d632bfb82ba6b15405f67b66fd2ee
#
_entry.id   0f3d632bfb82ba6b15405f67b66fd2ee
#
_cell.length_a   1.000
_cell.length_b   1.000
_cell.length_c   1.000
_cell.angle_alpha   90.00
_cell.angle_beta   90.00
_cell.angle_gamma   90.00
#
_symmetry.space_group_name_H-M   'P 1'
#
loop_
_entity.id
_entity.type
_entity.pdbx_description
1 polymer ?
#
loop_
_entity_poly.entity_id
_entity_poly.type
_entity_poly.pdbx_seq_one_letter_code
_entity_poly.pdbx_strand_id
1 'polypeptide(L)'
;MPDGANHVAFAYGKDGNDRFMTVYPNLNLLDGTDFKNFTPRTDKYLTIVKKDGGVSNKPYISASYNNPEPNSFVDILSWKLEKERLEPSTTYTFSFYVRGRGTVQTYIFPSLIDTSSKAFADGKPIQPKVDGGYTWTLTNEWVRHTYTFTSKSSITEDQNVLFRLPTGSSVDICLPKLEKGSIATPWMPSFSEVKAGNYPSYIGTYTDNKSNEQSTDPEKYTWKKIE
;
A
#
# COMPACT_ATOMS: atom_id res chain seq x y z
N MET A 1 36.14 20.55 10.86
CA MET A 1 35.38 19.38 11.35
C MET A 1 34.33 19.07 10.32
N PRO A 2 34.11 17.82 9.90
CA PRO A 2 32.97 17.53 9.08
C PRO A 2 31.69 17.90 9.89
N ASP A 3 30.81 18.66 9.28
CA ASP A 3 29.53 18.99 9.88
C ASP A 3 28.79 17.68 10.15
N GLY A 4 28.21 17.55 11.35
CA GLY A 4 27.43 16.38 11.72
C GLY A 4 26.22 16.21 10.79
N ALA A 5 25.85 14.96 10.50
CA ALA A 5 24.65 14.67 9.73
C ALA A 5 23.45 14.74 10.65
N ASN A 6 22.44 15.52 10.25
CA ASN A 6 21.16 15.63 10.94
C ASN A 6 20.19 14.59 10.35
N HIS A 7 19.61 13.77 11.21
CA HIS A 7 18.63 12.76 10.83
C HIS A 7 17.27 13.10 11.41
N VAL A 8 16.23 12.91 10.62
CA VAL A 8 14.85 13.23 10.97
C VAL A 8 13.96 12.01 10.75
N ALA A 9 13.07 11.76 11.69
CA ALA A 9 12.05 10.72 11.58
C ALA A 9 10.71 11.27 12.10
N PHE A 10 9.65 10.53 11.85
CA PHE A 10 8.28 10.89 12.22
C PHE A 10 7.58 9.71 12.89
N ALA A 11 6.62 10.02 13.75
CA ALA A 11 5.79 9.01 14.40
C ALA A 11 4.46 9.60 14.87
N TYR A 12 3.54 8.72 15.22
CA TYR A 12 2.21 9.09 15.76
C TYR A 12 2.17 9.04 17.27
N GLY A 13 3.16 8.44 17.93
CA GLY A 13 3.30 8.36 19.38
C GLY A 13 4.50 9.14 19.90
N LYS A 14 4.43 9.63 21.14
CA LYS A 14 5.46 10.47 21.77
C LYS A 14 6.81 9.79 21.99
N ASP A 15 6.83 8.47 22.02
CA ASP A 15 8.05 7.65 22.15
C ASP A 15 8.65 7.22 20.81
N GLY A 16 8.00 7.58 19.70
CA GLY A 16 8.43 7.23 18.35
C GLY A 16 8.07 5.83 17.87
N ASN A 17 7.46 4.99 18.71
CA ASN A 17 7.19 3.57 18.35
C ASN A 17 5.95 3.39 17.50
N ASP A 18 4.94 4.25 17.62
CA ASP A 18 3.72 4.14 16.82
C ASP A 18 3.98 4.62 15.39
N ARG A 19 4.02 3.69 14.45
CA ARG A 19 4.21 3.94 13.02
C ARG A 19 5.45 4.80 12.73
N PHE A 20 6.58 4.41 13.33
CA PHE A 20 7.88 5.04 13.07
C PHE A 20 8.20 5.04 11.56
N MET A 21 8.64 6.17 11.05
CA MET A 21 9.01 6.31 9.64
C MET A 21 10.13 7.32 9.46
N THR A 22 11.04 7.04 8.54
CA THR A 22 12.14 7.94 8.16
C THR A 22 11.77 8.79 6.93
N VAL A 23 10.67 8.48 6.26
CA VAL A 23 10.12 9.23 5.13
C VAL A 23 8.72 9.70 5.53
N TYR A 24 8.44 10.99 5.33
CA TYR A 24 7.12 11.55 5.64
C TYR A 24 6.05 10.84 4.78
N PRO A 25 4.89 10.49 5.36
CA PRO A 25 3.89 9.70 4.64
C PRO A 25 3.27 10.47 3.48
N ASN A 26 3.22 9.83 2.32
CA ASN A 26 2.49 10.33 1.17
C ASN A 26 0.99 10.10 1.34
N LEU A 27 0.18 10.91 0.68
CA LEU A 27 -1.24 10.65 0.55
C LEU A 27 -1.50 9.47 -0.39
N ASN A 28 -2.63 8.83 -0.21
CA ASN A 28 -3.08 7.74 -1.05
C ASN A 28 -3.63 8.28 -2.37
N LEU A 29 -3.27 7.66 -3.48
CA LEU A 29 -3.88 7.93 -4.78
C LEU A 29 -5.22 7.23 -4.96
N LEU A 30 -5.54 6.28 -4.08
CA LEU A 30 -6.81 5.55 -4.08
C LEU A 30 -7.77 6.20 -3.08
N ASP A 31 -9.02 6.40 -3.50
CA ASP A 31 -10.08 6.91 -2.64
C ASP A 31 -10.81 5.76 -1.94
N GLY A 32 -11.35 6.01 -0.74
CA GLY A 32 -12.21 5.06 -0.04
C GLY A 32 -11.50 3.81 0.46
N THR A 33 -10.21 3.88 0.75
CA THR A 33 -9.41 2.74 1.21
C THR A 33 -9.60 2.40 2.69
N ASP A 34 -10.34 3.21 3.43
CA ASP A 34 -10.83 2.90 4.78
C ASP A 34 -12.13 2.08 4.77
N PHE A 35 -12.67 1.80 3.58
CA PHE A 35 -13.91 1.07 3.35
C PHE A 35 -15.15 1.69 4.00
N LYS A 36 -15.11 2.97 4.35
CA LYS A 36 -16.23 3.66 5.01
C LYS A 36 -17.51 3.59 4.17
N ASN A 37 -17.41 3.73 2.86
CA ASN A 37 -18.52 3.69 1.92
C ASN A 37 -18.48 2.44 1.02
N PHE A 38 -17.97 1.34 1.55
CA PHE A 38 -17.82 0.10 0.81
C PHE A 38 -19.16 -0.47 0.37
N THR A 39 -19.28 -0.78 -0.93
CA THR A 39 -20.40 -1.50 -1.50
C THR A 39 -19.91 -2.86 -1.99
N PRO A 40 -20.36 -3.97 -1.39
CA PRO A 40 -19.88 -5.29 -1.76
C PRO A 40 -20.31 -5.68 -3.17
N ARG A 41 -19.42 -6.35 -3.88
CA ARG A 41 -19.77 -7.00 -5.15
C ARG A 41 -20.71 -8.17 -4.88
N THR A 42 -21.70 -8.35 -5.75
CA THR A 42 -22.60 -9.49 -5.71
C THR A 42 -22.17 -10.54 -6.71
N ASP A 43 -21.93 -11.75 -6.22
CA ASP A 43 -21.65 -12.93 -7.04
C ASP A 43 -22.15 -14.16 -6.28
N LYS A 44 -22.68 -15.16 -7.02
CA LYS A 44 -23.31 -16.35 -6.45
C LYS A 44 -22.38 -17.13 -5.49
N TYR A 45 -21.09 -17.15 -5.79
CA TYR A 45 -20.11 -17.96 -5.06
C TYR A 45 -19.20 -17.12 -4.15
N LEU A 46 -19.44 -15.81 -4.09
CA LEU A 46 -18.67 -14.88 -3.29
C LEU A 46 -19.39 -14.52 -2.00
N THR A 47 -18.69 -14.68 -0.89
CA THR A 47 -19.05 -14.06 0.39
C THR A 47 -18.07 -12.94 0.64
N ILE A 48 -18.55 -11.71 0.78
CA ILE A 48 -17.71 -10.54 1.01
C ILE A 48 -18.40 -9.60 1.99
N VAL A 49 -17.67 -9.22 3.05
CA VAL A 49 -18.18 -8.34 4.10
C VAL A 49 -17.09 -7.40 4.59
N LYS A 50 -17.50 -6.23 5.06
CA LYS A 50 -16.64 -5.31 5.80
C LYS A 50 -16.63 -5.70 7.26
N LYS A 51 -15.44 -5.72 7.88
CA LYS A 51 -15.24 -6.00 9.31
C LYS A 51 -14.41 -4.89 9.95
N ASP A 52 -14.56 -4.74 11.26
CA ASP A 52 -13.74 -3.85 12.08
C ASP A 52 -12.62 -4.62 12.78
N GLY A 53 -11.63 -3.89 13.31
CA GLY A 53 -10.54 -4.49 14.09
C GLY A 53 -9.41 -5.09 13.26
N GLY A 54 -9.14 -4.55 12.08
CA GLY A 54 -7.97 -4.89 11.28
C GLY A 54 -6.67 -4.27 11.79
N VAL A 55 -5.69 -4.17 10.92
CA VAL A 55 -4.39 -3.55 11.23
C VAL A 55 -4.60 -2.12 11.74
N SER A 56 -3.92 -1.76 12.83
CA SER A 56 -4.09 -0.46 13.50
C SER A 56 -5.55 -0.14 13.85
N ASN A 57 -6.34 -1.16 14.14
CA ASN A 57 -7.77 -1.09 14.44
C ASN A 57 -8.60 -0.44 13.31
N LYS A 58 -8.15 -0.59 12.08
CA LYS A 58 -8.85 -0.07 10.91
C LYS A 58 -9.78 -1.13 10.29
N PRO A 59 -10.83 -0.71 9.59
CA PRO A 59 -11.70 -1.64 8.88
C PRO A 59 -10.95 -2.44 7.81
N TYR A 60 -11.43 -3.64 7.56
CA TYR A 60 -10.91 -4.49 6.51
C TYR A 60 -12.05 -5.21 5.77
N ILE A 61 -11.75 -5.70 4.59
CA ILE A 61 -12.67 -6.51 3.78
C ILE A 61 -12.30 -7.96 3.92
N SER A 62 -13.27 -8.81 4.21
CA SER A 62 -13.12 -10.26 4.28
C SER A 62 -13.92 -10.92 3.17
N ALA A 63 -13.26 -11.72 2.34
CA ALA A 63 -13.86 -12.37 1.19
C ALA A 63 -13.49 -13.84 1.09
N SER A 64 -14.45 -14.66 0.65
CA SER A 64 -14.26 -16.08 0.30
C SER A 64 -14.95 -16.35 -1.02
N TYR A 65 -14.29 -17.08 -1.92
CA TYR A 65 -14.83 -17.45 -3.22
C TYR A 65 -14.74 -18.95 -3.45
N ASN A 66 -15.88 -19.58 -3.71
CA ASN A 66 -16.00 -21.03 -3.81
C ASN A 66 -16.84 -21.45 -5.03
N ASN A 67 -16.39 -21.03 -6.21
CA ASN A 67 -16.98 -21.47 -7.47
C ASN A 67 -16.51 -22.90 -7.78
N PRO A 68 -17.41 -23.86 -8.10
CA PRO A 68 -17.02 -25.22 -8.45
C PRO A 68 -16.25 -25.35 -9.75
N GLU A 69 -16.34 -24.34 -10.64
CA GLU A 69 -15.59 -24.38 -11.89
C GLU A 69 -14.10 -24.13 -11.64
N PRO A 70 -13.22 -25.04 -12.09
CA PRO A 70 -11.77 -24.86 -11.94
C PRO A 70 -11.27 -23.57 -12.57
N ASN A 71 -10.26 -22.95 -11.96
CA ASN A 71 -9.62 -21.72 -12.43
C ASN A 71 -10.53 -20.48 -12.46
N SER A 72 -11.70 -20.55 -11.86
CA SER A 72 -12.59 -19.39 -11.70
C SER A 72 -11.99 -18.36 -10.76
N PHE A 73 -12.33 -17.11 -10.99
CA PHE A 73 -11.92 -16.00 -10.14
C PHE A 73 -13.00 -14.92 -10.11
N VAL A 74 -12.88 -14.01 -9.17
CA VAL A 74 -13.75 -12.85 -9.06
C VAL A 74 -12.95 -11.63 -8.64
N ASP A 75 -13.22 -10.47 -9.23
CA ASP A 75 -12.64 -9.19 -8.79
C ASP A 75 -13.43 -8.69 -7.61
N ILE A 76 -12.77 -8.53 -6.45
CA ILE A 76 -13.43 -8.24 -5.18
C ILE A 76 -13.33 -6.77 -4.78
N LEU A 77 -12.27 -6.08 -5.19
CA LEU A 77 -12.06 -4.64 -4.95
C LEU A 77 -11.47 -4.02 -6.20
N SER A 78 -11.88 -2.79 -6.51
CA SER A 78 -11.41 -2.08 -7.69
C SER A 78 -11.42 -0.57 -7.45
N TRP A 79 -10.38 0.12 -7.94
CA TRP A 79 -10.27 1.57 -7.92
C TRP A 79 -9.91 2.09 -9.31
N LYS A 80 -10.59 3.13 -9.74
CA LYS A 80 -10.22 3.87 -10.93
C LYS A 80 -9.11 4.88 -10.59
N LEU A 81 -8.08 4.92 -11.44
CA LEU A 81 -7.03 5.92 -11.41
C LEU A 81 -7.14 6.81 -12.64
N GLU A 82 -7.55 8.04 -12.45
CA GLU A 82 -7.61 9.02 -13.52
C GLU A 82 -6.20 9.36 -14.01
N LYS A 83 -6.01 9.38 -15.32
CA LYS A 83 -4.69 9.61 -15.94
C LYS A 83 -4.05 10.94 -15.53
N GLU A 84 -4.87 11.95 -15.23
CA GLU A 84 -4.42 13.29 -14.80
C GLU A 84 -3.75 13.26 -13.41
N ARG A 85 -4.01 12.24 -12.62
CA ARG A 85 -3.39 12.04 -11.30
C ARG A 85 -2.09 11.25 -11.35
N LEU A 86 -1.71 10.78 -12.53
CA LEU A 86 -0.54 9.93 -12.75
C LEU A 86 0.52 10.67 -13.56
N GLU A 87 1.77 10.46 -13.20
CA GLU A 87 2.92 11.06 -13.88
C GLU A 87 3.66 9.98 -14.69
N PRO A 88 4.11 10.32 -15.92
CA PRO A 88 4.90 9.40 -16.72
C PRO A 88 6.31 9.20 -16.13
N SER A 89 6.92 8.08 -16.47
CA SER A 89 8.30 7.73 -16.09
C SER A 89 8.58 7.91 -14.60
N THR A 90 7.61 7.56 -13.77
CA THR A 90 7.62 7.80 -12.33
C THR A 90 7.47 6.49 -11.58
N THR A 91 8.20 6.34 -10.49
CA THR A 91 8.09 5.19 -9.59
C THR A 91 6.89 5.35 -8.68
N TYR A 92 6.09 4.27 -8.57
CA TYR A 92 4.94 4.15 -7.69
C TYR A 92 5.06 2.87 -6.86
N THR A 93 4.52 2.89 -5.65
CA THR A 93 4.44 1.72 -4.78
C THR A 93 2.99 1.49 -4.36
N PHE A 94 2.51 0.29 -4.64
CA PHE A 94 1.23 -0.23 -4.13
C PHE A 94 1.52 -1.11 -2.93
N SER A 95 0.91 -0.82 -1.80
CA SER A 95 1.06 -1.58 -0.56
C SER A 95 -0.30 -1.90 0.05
N PHE A 96 -0.38 -3.03 0.76
CA PHE A 96 -1.60 -3.49 1.39
C PHE A 96 -1.27 -4.56 2.42
N TYR A 97 -2.15 -4.71 3.41
CA TYR A 97 -2.07 -5.81 4.37
C TYR A 97 -3.08 -6.88 3.97
N VAL A 98 -2.64 -8.12 3.98
CA VAL A 98 -3.50 -9.28 3.72
C VAL A 98 -3.21 -10.41 4.70
N ARG A 99 -4.21 -11.24 4.93
CA ARG A 99 -4.10 -12.56 5.55
C ARG A 99 -5.18 -13.46 4.97
N GLY A 100 -5.03 -14.76 5.11
CA GLY A 100 -6.04 -15.70 4.67
C GLY A 100 -5.47 -17.05 4.27
N ARG A 101 -6.12 -17.68 3.31
CA ARG A 101 -5.78 -19.00 2.81
C ARG A 101 -5.81 -19.01 1.29
N GLY A 102 -4.85 -19.71 0.69
CA GLY A 102 -4.69 -19.74 -0.76
C GLY A 102 -3.92 -18.53 -1.26
N THR A 103 -4.43 -17.88 -2.28
CA THR A 103 -3.78 -16.73 -2.94
C THR A 103 -4.76 -15.60 -3.20
N VAL A 104 -4.21 -14.41 -3.37
CA VAL A 104 -4.91 -13.24 -3.91
C VAL A 104 -4.04 -12.64 -5.01
N GLN A 105 -4.67 -12.11 -6.05
CA GLN A 105 -3.97 -11.46 -7.16
C GLN A 105 -4.25 -9.97 -7.14
N THR A 106 -3.23 -9.19 -7.52
CA THR A 106 -3.37 -7.74 -7.75
C THR A 106 -3.08 -7.42 -9.20
N TYR A 107 -3.77 -6.39 -9.72
CA TYR A 107 -3.61 -5.89 -11.08
C TYR A 107 -3.58 -4.37 -11.07
N ILE A 108 -2.78 -3.80 -11.96
CA ILE A 108 -2.72 -2.36 -12.24
C ILE A 108 -2.72 -2.23 -13.76
N PHE A 109 -3.87 -2.01 -14.34
CA PHE A 109 -4.08 -2.15 -15.79
C PHE A 109 -4.90 -0.96 -16.35
N PRO A 110 -5.02 -0.79 -17.68
CA PRO A 110 -4.52 -1.71 -18.71
C PRO A 110 -3.08 -1.44 -19.15
N SER A 111 -2.52 -0.25 -18.90
CA SER A 111 -1.31 0.16 -19.61
C SER A 111 -0.37 1.08 -18.85
N LEU A 112 -0.46 1.12 -17.51
CA LEU A 112 0.36 2.02 -16.70
C LEU A 112 1.83 1.59 -16.61
N ILE A 113 2.10 0.29 -16.54
CA ILE A 113 3.42 -0.22 -16.17
C ILE A 113 4.37 -0.25 -17.35
N ASP A 114 5.56 0.34 -17.16
CA ASP A 114 6.68 0.19 -18.08
C ASP A 114 7.32 -1.19 -17.88
N THR A 115 7.06 -2.09 -18.81
CA THR A 115 7.59 -3.47 -18.76
C THR A 115 9.07 -3.57 -19.13
N SER A 116 9.68 -2.50 -19.64
CA SER A 116 11.14 -2.45 -19.88
C SER A 116 11.94 -2.17 -18.61
N SER A 117 11.28 -1.70 -17.56
CA SER A 117 11.89 -1.45 -16.25
C SER A 117 11.56 -2.57 -15.28
N LYS A 118 12.49 -2.91 -14.40
CA LYS A 118 12.23 -3.85 -13.31
C LYS A 118 11.16 -3.31 -12.39
N ALA A 119 10.26 -4.20 -11.95
CA ALA A 119 9.38 -3.96 -10.80
C ALA A 119 9.92 -4.74 -9.60
N PHE A 120 9.34 -4.47 -8.42
CA PHE A 120 9.77 -5.10 -7.18
C PHE A 120 8.55 -5.61 -6.41
N ALA A 121 8.55 -6.88 -6.07
CA ALA A 121 7.57 -7.49 -5.17
C ALA A 121 8.23 -7.76 -3.83
N ASP A 122 7.78 -7.11 -2.77
CA ASP A 122 8.40 -7.16 -1.43
C ASP A 122 9.91 -6.89 -1.48
N GLY A 123 10.32 -5.92 -2.28
CA GLY A 123 11.72 -5.53 -2.47
C GLY A 123 12.54 -6.45 -3.37
N LYS A 124 11.96 -7.51 -3.91
CA LYS A 124 12.64 -8.43 -4.82
C LYS A 124 12.39 -8.03 -6.28
N PRO A 125 13.42 -7.92 -7.12
CA PRO A 125 13.23 -7.54 -8.52
C PRO A 125 12.48 -8.63 -9.29
N ILE A 126 11.51 -8.18 -10.09
CA ILE A 126 10.72 -9.03 -10.98
C ILE A 126 10.60 -8.39 -12.35
N GLN A 127 10.31 -9.22 -13.35
CA GLN A 127 9.89 -8.74 -14.65
C GLN A 127 8.38 -8.46 -14.58
N PRO A 128 7.93 -7.19 -14.67
CA PRO A 128 6.52 -6.90 -14.57
C PRO A 128 5.74 -7.34 -15.80
N LYS A 129 4.48 -7.68 -15.60
CA LYS A 129 3.50 -7.87 -16.66
C LYS A 129 2.82 -6.54 -17.00
N VAL A 130 2.37 -6.40 -18.23
CA VAL A 130 1.72 -5.16 -18.70
C VAL A 130 0.45 -4.82 -17.91
N ASP A 131 -0.26 -5.84 -17.43
CA ASP A 131 -1.48 -5.69 -16.61
C ASP A 131 -1.18 -5.57 -15.10
N GLY A 132 0.09 -5.52 -14.72
CA GLY A 132 0.50 -5.48 -13.32
C GLY A 132 0.21 -6.73 -12.52
N GLY A 133 -0.19 -7.82 -13.19
CA GLY A 133 -0.61 -9.06 -12.53
C GLY A 133 0.48 -9.66 -11.65
N TYR A 134 0.13 -9.92 -10.39
CA TYR A 134 1.00 -10.60 -9.42
C TYR A 134 0.17 -11.43 -8.46
N THR A 135 0.66 -12.61 -8.11
CA THR A 135 -0.01 -13.54 -7.21
C THR A 135 0.69 -13.56 -5.86
N TRP A 136 -0.06 -13.28 -4.80
CA TRP A 136 0.42 -13.24 -3.43
C TRP A 136 -0.08 -14.47 -2.67
N THR A 137 0.84 -15.21 -2.06
CA THR A 137 0.50 -16.33 -1.19
C THR A 137 0.06 -15.82 0.18
N LEU A 138 -1.08 -16.28 0.65
CA LEU A 138 -1.68 -15.86 1.91
C LEU A 138 -1.21 -16.72 3.07
N THR A 139 -1.12 -16.11 4.25
CA THR A 139 -0.86 -16.76 5.53
C THR A 139 -1.91 -16.33 6.54
N ASN A 140 -1.96 -16.98 7.70
CA ASN A 140 -2.92 -16.65 8.76
C ASN A 140 -2.67 -15.32 9.46
N GLU A 141 -1.46 -14.78 9.32
CA GLU A 141 -1.06 -13.51 9.93
C GLU A 141 -1.18 -12.36 8.94
N TRP A 142 -1.47 -11.16 9.45
CA TRP A 142 -1.39 -9.96 8.64
C TRP A 142 0.03 -9.75 8.13
N VAL A 143 0.18 -9.66 6.83
CA VAL A 143 1.44 -9.35 6.15
C VAL A 143 1.24 -8.14 5.26
N ARG A 144 2.13 -7.15 5.36
CA ARG A 144 2.17 -6.05 4.42
C ARG A 144 2.99 -6.44 3.20
N HIS A 145 2.38 -6.43 2.03
CA HIS A 145 3.06 -6.62 0.76
C HIS A 145 3.25 -5.29 0.04
N THR A 146 4.28 -5.20 -0.77
CA THR A 146 4.58 -4.04 -1.60
C THR A 146 4.83 -4.47 -3.04
N TYR A 147 4.28 -3.70 -3.98
CA TYR A 147 4.55 -3.84 -5.40
C TYR A 147 4.99 -2.48 -5.93
N THR A 148 6.26 -2.38 -6.36
CA THR A 148 6.86 -1.13 -6.83
C THR A 148 7.14 -1.24 -8.32
N PHE A 149 6.72 -0.24 -9.08
CA PHE A 149 6.85 -0.24 -10.53
C PHE A 149 7.14 1.16 -11.05
N THR A 150 7.58 1.25 -12.29
CA THR A 150 7.76 2.51 -13.01
C THR A 150 6.64 2.66 -14.04
N SER A 151 6.02 3.83 -14.10
CA SER A 151 5.01 4.14 -15.10
C SER A 151 5.63 4.35 -16.48
N LYS A 152 4.85 4.11 -17.53
CA LYS A 152 5.25 4.36 -18.93
C LYS A 152 5.60 5.84 -19.14
N SER A 153 6.39 6.12 -20.18
CA SER A 153 6.74 7.48 -20.60
C SER A 153 5.56 8.27 -21.14
N SER A 154 4.46 7.61 -21.48
CA SER A 154 3.21 8.25 -21.88
C SER A 154 2.02 7.50 -21.28
N ILE A 155 1.13 8.21 -20.60
CA ILE A 155 -0.08 7.68 -19.99
C ILE A 155 -1.26 8.30 -20.74
N THR A 156 -1.95 7.49 -21.55
CA THR A 156 -2.97 7.99 -22.50
C THR A 156 -4.41 7.69 -22.05
N GLU A 157 -4.58 6.87 -21.04
CA GLU A 157 -5.90 6.43 -20.59
C GLU A 157 -5.94 6.24 -19.07
N ASP A 158 -7.14 6.24 -18.50
CA ASP A 158 -7.36 5.93 -17.10
C ASP A 158 -6.97 4.49 -16.79
N GLN A 159 -6.53 4.25 -15.57
CA GLN A 159 -6.06 2.96 -15.10
C GLN A 159 -6.99 2.42 -14.03
N ASN A 160 -6.81 1.14 -13.69
CA ASN A 160 -7.53 0.47 -12.60
C ASN A 160 -6.57 -0.33 -11.73
N VAL A 161 -6.78 -0.25 -10.43
CA VAL A 161 -6.14 -1.13 -9.46
C VAL A 161 -7.21 -2.08 -8.95
N LEU A 162 -6.92 -3.38 -8.90
CA LEU A 162 -7.89 -4.33 -8.38
C LEU A 162 -7.25 -5.49 -7.63
N PHE A 163 -8.06 -6.10 -6.77
CA PHE A 163 -7.80 -7.39 -6.15
C PHE A 163 -8.71 -8.45 -6.75
N ARG A 164 -8.10 -9.57 -7.13
CA ARG A 164 -8.79 -10.72 -7.71
C ARG A 164 -8.60 -11.95 -6.83
N LEU A 165 -9.69 -12.62 -6.53
CA LEU A 165 -9.70 -13.79 -5.67
C LEU A 165 -9.98 -15.05 -6.49
N PRO A 166 -9.02 -16.01 -6.56
CA PRO A 166 -9.24 -17.30 -7.19
C PRO A 166 -10.20 -18.16 -6.37
N THR A 167 -10.92 -19.06 -7.04
CA THR A 167 -11.76 -20.03 -6.35
C THR A 167 -10.95 -20.87 -5.37
N GLY A 168 -11.53 -21.18 -4.20
CA GLY A 168 -10.87 -21.91 -3.13
C GLY A 168 -10.03 -21.06 -2.19
N SER A 169 -9.95 -19.77 -2.42
CA SER A 169 -9.18 -18.83 -1.58
C SER A 169 -10.10 -17.99 -0.70
N SER A 170 -9.57 -17.59 0.45
CA SER A 170 -10.18 -16.62 1.38
C SER A 170 -9.16 -15.58 1.76
N VAL A 171 -9.56 -14.31 1.77
CA VAL A 171 -8.64 -13.19 2.03
C VAL A 171 -9.30 -12.13 2.89
N ASP A 172 -8.52 -11.60 3.82
CA ASP A 172 -8.79 -10.33 4.49
C ASP A 172 -7.82 -9.29 3.93
N ILE A 173 -8.33 -8.10 3.57
CA ILE A 173 -7.56 -7.01 2.98
C ILE A 173 -7.77 -5.74 3.80
N CYS A 174 -6.66 -5.10 4.20
CA CYS A 174 -6.65 -3.91 5.03
C CYS A 174 -5.66 -2.88 4.48
N LEU A 175 -6.02 -1.61 4.57
CA LEU A 175 -5.15 -0.47 4.29
C LEU A 175 -4.44 -0.50 2.92
N PRO A 176 -5.15 -0.70 1.82
CA PRO A 176 -4.52 -0.58 0.51
C PRO A 176 -4.09 0.86 0.25
N LYS A 177 -2.91 1.04 -0.35
CA LYS A 177 -2.34 2.35 -0.64
C LYS A 177 -1.53 2.33 -1.93
N LEU A 178 -1.80 3.27 -2.79
CA LEU A 178 -0.93 3.58 -3.93
C LEU A 178 -0.32 4.96 -3.72
N GLU A 179 1.00 5.06 -3.83
CA GLU A 179 1.73 6.29 -3.60
C GLU A 179 2.91 6.45 -4.57
N LYS A 180 3.30 7.68 -4.81
CA LYS A 180 4.51 8.01 -5.56
C LYS A 180 5.75 7.70 -4.73
N GLY A 181 6.78 7.16 -5.36
CA GLY A 181 8.04 6.80 -4.73
C GLY A 181 8.22 5.30 -4.57
N SER A 182 9.41 4.91 -4.13
CA SER A 182 9.82 3.50 -3.98
C SER A 182 9.66 2.95 -2.56
N ILE A 183 9.22 3.77 -1.62
CA ILE A 183 9.06 3.40 -0.21
C ILE A 183 7.57 3.38 0.12
N ALA A 184 7.11 2.26 0.68
CA ALA A 184 5.76 2.16 1.22
C ALA A 184 5.71 2.87 2.58
N THR A 185 5.23 4.12 2.60
CA THR A 185 5.01 4.86 3.84
C THR A 185 3.74 4.39 4.54
N PRO A 186 3.52 4.71 5.84
CA PRO A 186 2.30 4.32 6.52
C PRO A 186 1.04 4.71 5.77
N TRP A 187 -0.02 3.94 5.93
CA TRP A 187 -1.28 4.21 5.27
C TRP A 187 -1.77 5.62 5.58
N MET A 188 -2.23 6.29 4.55
CA MET A 188 -2.87 7.59 4.59
C MET A 188 -4.14 7.55 3.73
N PRO A 189 -5.17 8.35 4.05
CA PRO A 189 -6.27 8.55 3.13
C PRO A 189 -5.84 9.37 1.91
N SER A 190 -6.72 9.51 0.93
CA SER A 190 -6.48 10.34 -0.24
C SER A 190 -6.56 11.84 0.10
N PHE A 191 -6.15 12.67 -0.87
CA PHE A 191 -6.19 14.13 -0.73
C PHE A 191 -7.60 14.66 -0.38
N SER A 192 -8.63 14.07 -0.97
CA SER A 192 -10.02 14.50 -0.71
C SER A 192 -10.56 14.05 0.65
N GLU A 193 -9.90 13.11 1.31
CA GLU A 193 -10.37 12.48 2.56
C GLU A 193 -9.52 12.84 3.77
N VAL A 194 -8.29 13.31 3.57
CA VAL A 194 -7.30 13.52 4.63
C VAL A 194 -7.74 14.62 5.60
N LYS A 195 -7.50 14.37 6.89
CA LYS A 195 -7.72 15.31 7.98
C LYS A 195 -6.43 15.54 8.75
N ALA A 196 -6.36 16.63 9.51
CA ALA A 196 -5.17 16.97 10.32
C ALA A 196 -4.69 15.81 11.21
N GLY A 197 -5.61 15.07 11.82
CA GLY A 197 -5.29 13.93 12.69
C GLY A 197 -4.73 12.69 11.96
N ASN A 198 -4.74 12.67 10.62
CA ASN A 198 -4.13 11.59 9.85
C ASN A 198 -2.61 11.74 9.68
N TYR A 199 -2.06 12.92 9.93
CA TYR A 199 -0.63 13.18 9.81
C TYR A 199 0.12 12.82 11.09
N PRO A 200 1.42 12.48 11.00
CA PRO A 200 2.25 12.20 12.18
C PRO A 200 2.25 13.40 13.15
N SER A 201 2.24 13.09 14.44
CA SER A 201 2.15 14.11 15.50
C SER A 201 3.50 14.43 16.13
N TYR A 202 4.53 13.64 15.85
CA TYR A 202 5.85 13.77 16.47
C TYR A 202 6.96 13.73 15.43
N ILE A 203 7.97 14.57 15.64
CA ILE A 203 9.21 14.59 14.89
C ILE A 203 10.35 14.16 15.81
N GLY A 204 11.17 13.25 15.33
CA GLY A 204 12.37 12.78 16.01
C GLY A 204 13.62 13.26 15.31
N THR A 205 14.64 13.62 16.06
CA THR A 205 15.92 14.07 15.52
C THR A 205 17.07 13.45 16.28
N TYR A 206 18.18 13.20 15.60
CA TYR A 206 19.48 12.95 16.18
C TYR A 206 20.59 13.40 15.19
N THR A 207 21.79 13.58 15.71
CA THR A 207 22.95 14.00 14.92
C THR A 207 24.08 13.00 15.12
N ASP A 208 24.71 12.60 14.03
CA ASP A 208 25.95 11.84 14.04
C ASP A 208 26.85 12.30 12.87
N ASN A 209 27.91 11.59 12.58
CA ASN A 209 28.81 11.87 11.46
C ASN A 209 28.64 10.92 10.27
N LYS A 210 27.48 10.24 10.17
CA LYS A 210 27.16 9.25 9.14
C LYS A 210 26.01 9.74 8.25
N SER A 211 26.32 10.52 7.24
CA SER A 211 25.30 11.10 6.35
C SER A 211 24.51 10.07 5.53
N ASN A 212 25.06 8.88 5.30
CA ASN A 212 24.46 7.85 4.44
C ASN A 212 23.75 6.74 5.23
N GLU A 213 23.76 6.79 6.56
CA GLU A 213 23.14 5.80 7.41
C GLU A 213 22.17 6.48 8.37
N GLN A 214 20.90 6.14 8.30
CA GLN A 214 19.90 6.60 9.26
C GLN A 214 19.38 5.42 10.08
N SER A 215 19.32 5.62 11.41
CA SER A 215 18.80 4.60 12.32
C SER A 215 17.31 4.34 12.10
N THR A 216 16.93 3.08 12.15
CA THR A 216 15.54 2.64 12.21
C THR A 216 15.05 2.37 13.65
N ASP A 217 15.88 2.67 14.63
CA ASP A 217 15.57 2.51 16.05
C ASP A 217 15.00 3.81 16.61
N PRO A 218 13.70 3.86 17.00
CA PRO A 218 13.08 5.07 17.56
C PRO A 218 13.80 5.61 18.82
N GLU A 219 14.46 4.74 19.60
CA GLU A 219 15.16 5.17 20.82
C GLU A 219 16.38 6.04 20.57
N LYS A 220 16.91 6.02 19.34
CA LYS A 220 18.03 6.89 18.94
C LYS A 220 17.63 8.35 18.74
N TYR A 221 16.34 8.62 18.62
CA TYR A 221 15.80 9.96 18.34
C TYR A 221 15.34 10.67 19.60
N THR A 222 15.47 11.98 19.59
CA THR A 222 14.80 12.85 20.54
C THR A 222 13.48 13.32 19.93
N TRP A 223 12.36 12.97 20.57
CA TRP A 223 11.03 13.19 20.04
C TRP A 223 10.39 14.47 20.57
N LYS A 224 9.78 15.21 19.67
CA LYS A 224 9.08 16.46 19.97
C LYS A 224 7.76 16.48 19.20
N LYS A 225 6.70 16.99 19.86
CA LYS A 225 5.40 17.17 19.22
C LYS A 225 5.50 18.20 18.09
N ILE A 226 4.88 17.89 16.97
CA ILE A 226 4.72 18.81 15.83
C ILE A 226 3.59 19.78 16.17
N GLU A 227 3.88 21.07 16.11
CA GLU A 227 2.90 22.14 16.35
C GLU A 227 2.17 22.55 15.05
#